data_1387f4d4941dfef9f7b6b7665f8a0223
#
_entry.id   1387f4d4941dfef9f7b6b7665f8a0223
#
_cell.length_a   1.000
_cell.length_b   1.000
_cell.length_c   1.000
_cell.angle_alpha   90.00
_cell.angle_beta   90.00
_cell.angle_gamma   90.00
#
_symmetry.space_group_name_H-M   'P 1'
#
loop_
_entity.id
_entity.type
_entity.pdbx_description
1 polymer ?
#
loop_
_entity_poly.entity_id
_entity_poly.type
_entity_poly.pdbx_seq_one_letter_code
_entity_poly.pdbx_strand_id
1 'polypeptide(L)'
;APMEGVTDVMFRQVVAKAGRPDLFYTEFTNVSSFASEKGRFNALERLAVVPSDAPIIAQIWGKNPAHFAELAGALVGLGFDGLDINMGCPDRHVNKAGGGAAMIRTPELAVECVREAKKATKLPVSVKTRLGYTYLEEFREWLPVLLRENIAALTVHLRTRKEMSKVPAHYELIPEIVQLRDEIAPGTKLVINGDIKDLQQV
;
A
#
# COMPACT_ATOMS: atom_id res chain seq x y z
N ALA A 1 -5.76 6.64 -4.73
CA ALA A 1 -4.54 5.88 -4.42
C ALA A 1 -3.38 6.84 -4.19
N PRO A 2 -2.44 6.54 -3.29
CA PRO A 2 -1.25 7.35 -3.08
C PRO A 2 -0.40 7.52 -4.34
N MET A 3 0.06 8.74 -4.58
CA MET A 3 0.90 9.10 -5.74
C MET A 3 2.00 10.05 -5.29
N GLU A 4 3.26 9.67 -5.51
CA GLU A 4 4.41 10.48 -5.18
C GLU A 4 4.41 11.79 -5.97
N GLY A 5 4.67 12.92 -5.30
CA GLY A 5 4.63 14.26 -5.88
C GLY A 5 3.24 14.77 -6.22
N VAL A 6 2.16 14.07 -5.80
CA VAL A 6 0.78 14.46 -6.09
C VAL A 6 -0.09 14.49 -4.83
N THR A 7 -0.11 13.41 -4.05
CA THR A 7 -1.02 13.29 -2.89
C THR A 7 -0.38 13.80 -1.59
N ASP A 8 0.29 14.93 -1.69
CA ASP A 8 0.86 15.65 -0.56
C ASP A 8 -0.21 16.29 0.35
N VAL A 9 0.22 16.95 1.39
CA VAL A 9 -0.68 17.63 2.33
C VAL A 9 -1.54 18.70 1.64
N MET A 10 -1.00 19.43 0.67
CA MET A 10 -1.72 20.50 -0.02
C MET A 10 -2.83 19.92 -0.91
N PHE A 11 -2.52 18.86 -1.66
CA PHE A 11 -3.52 18.15 -2.46
C PHE A 11 -4.65 17.59 -1.58
N ARG A 12 -4.32 16.97 -0.45
CA ARG A 12 -5.34 16.44 0.47
C ARG A 12 -6.26 17.54 1.01
N GLN A 13 -5.72 18.74 1.28
CA GLN A 13 -6.53 19.90 1.70
C GLN A 13 -7.51 20.35 0.62
N VAL A 14 -7.09 20.37 -0.65
CA VAL A 14 -7.97 20.70 -1.78
C VAL A 14 -9.09 19.66 -1.89
N VAL A 15 -8.74 18.37 -1.82
CA VAL A 15 -9.73 17.27 -1.85
C VAL A 15 -10.71 17.36 -0.68
N ALA A 16 -10.22 17.62 0.54
CA ALA A 16 -11.07 17.76 1.73
C ALA A 16 -12.11 18.89 1.59
N LYS A 17 -11.76 19.98 0.91
CA LYS A 17 -12.67 21.10 0.62
C LYS A 17 -13.67 20.78 -0.50
N ALA A 18 -13.26 20.00 -1.50
CA ALA A 18 -14.12 19.66 -2.64
C ALA A 18 -15.12 18.54 -2.31
N GLY A 19 -14.70 17.57 -1.51
CA GLY A 19 -15.52 16.43 -1.08
C GLY A 19 -14.64 15.46 -0.30
N ARG A 20 -14.75 15.48 1.02
CA ARG A 20 -13.88 14.71 1.89
C ARG A 20 -14.12 13.20 1.75
N PRO A 21 -13.09 12.40 1.48
CA PRO A 21 -13.20 10.93 1.53
C PRO A 21 -13.28 10.43 2.97
N ASP A 22 -13.72 9.18 3.15
CA ASP A 22 -13.77 8.52 4.46
C ASP A 22 -12.37 8.30 5.04
N LEU A 23 -11.33 8.21 4.18
CA LEU A 23 -9.97 7.89 4.55
C LEU A 23 -8.95 8.54 3.60
N PHE A 24 -7.95 9.18 4.17
CA PHE A 24 -6.80 9.68 3.43
C PHE A 24 -5.59 8.74 3.50
N TYR A 25 -4.71 8.86 2.52
CA TYR A 25 -3.38 8.25 2.52
C TYR A 25 -2.33 9.34 2.27
N THR A 26 -1.15 9.17 2.86
CA THR A 26 0.01 9.99 2.49
C THR A 26 0.57 9.58 1.13
N GLU A 27 1.52 10.33 0.60
CA GLU A 27 2.47 9.81 -0.39
C GLU A 27 3.23 8.61 0.20
N PHE A 28 3.83 7.77 -0.66
CA PHE A 28 4.55 6.60 -0.17
C PHE A 28 6.00 6.93 0.23
N THR A 29 6.30 6.79 1.50
CA THR A 29 7.60 7.10 2.11
C THR A 29 8.54 5.90 2.10
N ASN A 30 9.81 6.11 1.71
CA ASN A 30 10.83 5.07 1.73
C ASN A 30 11.31 4.79 3.15
N VAL A 31 11.19 3.54 3.62
CA VAL A 31 11.60 3.15 4.99
C VAL A 31 13.10 3.31 5.23
N SER A 32 13.94 3.07 4.20
CA SER A 32 15.39 3.23 4.31
C SER A 32 15.82 4.70 4.33
N SER A 33 15.04 5.58 3.68
CA SER A 33 15.27 7.03 3.83
C SER A 33 14.96 7.49 5.25
N PHE A 34 13.87 7.02 5.85
CA PHE A 34 13.55 7.32 7.24
C PHE A 34 14.64 6.82 8.22
N ALA A 35 15.16 5.62 8.02
CA ALA A 35 16.22 5.03 8.85
C ALA A 35 17.58 5.73 8.70
N SER A 36 17.81 6.54 7.66
CA SER A 36 19.06 7.25 7.44
C SER A 36 19.01 8.70 7.93
N GLU A 37 20.10 9.20 8.53
CA GLU A 37 20.17 10.61 8.97
C GLU A 37 19.89 11.59 7.82
N LYS A 38 20.49 11.35 6.65
CA LYS A 38 20.33 12.25 5.48
C LYS A 38 18.94 12.23 4.89
N GLY A 39 18.25 11.08 4.93
CA GLY A 39 16.93 10.92 4.32
C GLY A 39 15.77 11.19 5.26
N ARG A 40 16.00 11.18 6.57
CA ARG A 40 14.95 11.26 7.59
C ARG A 40 14.11 12.53 7.47
N PHE A 41 14.74 13.67 7.24
CA PHE A 41 14.01 14.93 7.07
C PHE A 41 13.00 14.86 5.91
N ASN A 42 13.46 14.45 4.73
CA ASN A 42 12.59 14.33 3.55
C ASN A 42 11.51 13.25 3.73
N ALA A 43 11.81 12.18 4.47
CA ALA A 43 10.82 11.15 4.81
C ALA A 43 9.71 11.72 5.71
N LEU A 44 10.07 12.53 6.70
CA LEU A 44 9.11 13.20 7.61
C LEU A 44 8.26 14.25 6.89
N GLU A 45 8.82 14.98 5.93
CA GLU A 45 8.03 15.92 5.10
C GLU A 45 6.91 15.21 4.33
N ARG A 46 7.19 14.03 3.77
CA ARG A 46 6.17 13.19 3.08
C ARG A 46 5.11 12.64 4.03
N LEU A 47 5.44 12.52 5.31
CA LEU A 47 4.55 12.11 6.38
C LEU A 47 3.86 13.28 7.07
N ALA A 48 3.98 14.50 6.53
CA ALA A 48 3.30 15.66 7.09
C ALA A 48 1.77 15.48 7.05
N VAL A 49 1.12 15.75 8.18
CA VAL A 49 -0.33 15.63 8.34
C VAL A 49 -0.88 16.90 9.00
N VAL A 50 -2.15 17.16 8.77
CA VAL A 50 -2.91 18.23 9.42
C VAL A 50 -4.19 17.62 10.03
N PRO A 51 -4.80 18.25 11.08
CA PRO A 51 -5.97 17.66 11.75
C PRO A 51 -7.14 17.30 10.83
N SER A 52 -7.29 18.01 9.73
CA SER A 52 -8.34 17.73 8.73
C SER A 52 -8.06 16.50 7.87
N ASP A 53 -6.88 15.90 7.93
CA ASP A 53 -6.57 14.67 7.20
C ASP A 53 -7.13 13.42 7.90
N ALA A 54 -7.41 13.45 9.20
CA ALA A 54 -7.85 12.26 9.94
C ALA A 54 -9.25 11.79 9.51
N PRO A 55 -9.47 10.47 9.36
CA PRO A 55 -8.47 9.43 9.54
C PRO A 55 -7.48 9.35 8.36
N ILE A 56 -6.19 9.13 8.67
CA ILE A 56 -5.12 9.07 7.66
C ILE A 56 -4.20 7.87 7.85
N ILE A 57 -3.85 7.22 6.76
CA ILE A 57 -2.94 6.07 6.68
C ILE A 57 -1.60 6.52 6.10
N ALA A 58 -0.50 6.19 6.79
CA ALA A 58 0.83 6.35 6.22
C ALA A 58 1.12 5.24 5.21
N GLN A 59 1.40 5.57 3.95
CA GLN A 59 1.88 4.55 3.01
C GLN A 59 3.40 4.54 2.98
N ILE A 60 3.99 3.36 3.17
CA ILE A 60 5.45 3.16 3.20
C ILE A 60 5.90 2.10 2.20
N TRP A 61 7.15 2.15 1.77
CA TRP A 61 7.73 1.19 0.85
C TRP A 61 9.22 0.95 1.11
N GLY A 62 9.72 -0.20 0.71
CA GLY A 62 11.12 -0.57 0.86
C GLY A 62 11.30 -2.07 0.69
N LYS A 63 12.42 -2.60 1.22
CA LYS A 63 12.73 -4.03 1.22
C LYS A 63 13.44 -4.50 2.50
N ASN A 64 13.78 -3.61 3.42
CA ASN A 64 14.51 -3.98 4.65
C ASN A 64 13.51 -4.13 5.81
N PRO A 65 13.30 -5.35 6.35
CA PRO A 65 12.33 -5.58 7.43
C PRO A 65 12.59 -4.72 8.68
N ALA A 66 13.86 -4.53 9.08
CA ALA A 66 14.20 -3.71 10.24
C ALA A 66 13.80 -2.23 10.06
N HIS A 67 13.95 -1.69 8.85
CA HIS A 67 13.52 -0.32 8.55
C HIS A 67 11.99 -0.20 8.49
N PHE A 68 11.27 -1.27 8.11
CA PHE A 68 9.80 -1.31 8.26
C PHE A 68 9.40 -1.25 9.71
N ALA A 69 10.06 -2.01 10.59
CA ALA A 69 9.80 -1.97 12.03
C ALA A 69 10.09 -0.58 12.62
N GLU A 70 11.21 0.04 12.28
CA GLU A 70 11.59 1.37 12.78
C GLU A 70 10.54 2.44 12.42
N LEU A 71 10.14 2.52 11.14
CA LEU A 71 9.15 3.50 10.72
C LEU A 71 7.76 3.18 11.28
N ALA A 72 7.33 1.92 11.23
CA ALA A 72 6.03 1.50 11.76
C ALA A 72 5.87 1.85 13.25
N GLY A 73 6.92 1.67 14.05
CA GLY A 73 6.94 2.07 15.46
C GLY A 73 6.80 3.58 15.66
N ALA A 74 7.41 4.38 14.80
CA ALA A 74 7.36 5.83 14.88
C ALA A 74 5.98 6.42 14.51
N LEU A 75 5.22 5.76 13.63
CA LEU A 75 3.93 6.29 13.11
C LEU A 75 2.89 6.54 14.20
N VAL A 76 2.90 5.77 15.29
CA VAL A 76 1.99 5.98 16.44
C VAL A 76 2.18 7.37 17.03
N GLY A 77 3.44 7.77 17.25
CA GLY A 77 3.78 9.09 17.78
C GLY A 77 3.58 10.25 16.79
N LEU A 78 3.45 9.94 15.50
CA LEU A 78 3.21 10.92 14.44
C LEU A 78 1.72 11.17 14.15
N GLY A 79 0.81 10.48 14.86
CA GLY A 79 -0.64 10.73 14.77
C GLY A 79 -1.34 10.05 13.59
N PHE A 80 -0.84 8.92 13.10
CA PHE A 80 -1.49 8.13 12.05
C PHE A 80 -2.50 7.14 12.64
N ASP A 81 -3.56 6.87 11.86
CA ASP A 81 -4.62 5.91 12.19
C ASP A 81 -4.33 4.50 11.64
N GLY A 82 -3.34 4.37 10.77
CA GLY A 82 -2.95 3.09 10.19
C GLY A 82 -1.69 3.19 9.33
N LEU A 83 -1.25 2.03 8.89
CA LEU A 83 -0.07 1.83 8.04
C LEU A 83 -0.44 1.01 6.83
N ASP A 84 -0.01 1.44 5.64
CA ASP A 84 -0.15 0.71 4.38
C ASP A 84 1.22 0.43 3.76
N ILE A 85 1.44 -0.79 3.29
CA ILE A 85 2.69 -1.18 2.65
C ILE A 85 2.49 -1.23 1.13
N ASN A 86 3.26 -0.40 0.41
CA ASN A 86 3.23 -0.36 -1.05
C ASN A 86 4.01 -1.54 -1.65
N MET A 87 3.28 -2.51 -2.20
CA MET A 87 3.78 -3.65 -2.96
C MET A 87 3.24 -3.65 -4.40
N GLY A 88 2.85 -2.47 -4.91
CA GLY A 88 2.21 -2.36 -6.23
C GLY A 88 2.80 -1.30 -7.16
N CYS A 89 3.66 -0.39 -6.68
CA CYS A 89 4.25 0.66 -7.51
C CYS A 89 5.05 0.04 -8.67
N PRO A 90 4.71 0.35 -9.94
CA PRO A 90 5.40 -0.21 -11.10
C PRO A 90 6.65 0.59 -11.49
N ASP A 91 6.92 1.70 -10.81
CA ASP A 91 8.03 2.60 -11.12
C ASP A 91 9.37 1.87 -11.18
N ARG A 92 10.22 2.27 -12.12
CA ARG A 92 11.49 1.60 -12.38
C ARG A 92 12.48 1.75 -11.23
N HIS A 93 12.54 2.92 -10.59
CA HIS A 93 13.47 3.18 -9.49
C HIS A 93 13.05 2.41 -8.23
N VAL A 94 11.75 2.43 -7.90
CA VAL A 94 11.18 1.66 -6.79
C VAL A 94 11.45 0.17 -6.97
N ASN A 95 11.20 -0.38 -8.16
CA ASN A 95 11.41 -1.81 -8.46
C ASN A 95 12.90 -2.18 -8.47
N LYS A 96 13.79 -1.31 -8.99
CA LYS A 96 15.24 -1.54 -8.94
C LYS A 96 15.77 -1.57 -7.50
N ALA A 97 15.17 -0.78 -6.61
CA ALA A 97 15.47 -0.80 -5.18
C ALA A 97 14.92 -2.04 -4.45
N GLY A 98 14.12 -2.87 -5.12
CA GLY A 98 13.52 -4.10 -4.57
C GLY A 98 12.20 -3.87 -3.83
N GLY A 99 11.61 -2.66 -3.90
CA GLY A 99 10.32 -2.33 -3.30
C GLY A 99 9.18 -2.27 -4.31
N GLY A 100 8.00 -1.86 -3.87
CA GLY A 100 6.82 -1.78 -4.70
C GLY A 100 6.47 -3.13 -5.32
N ALA A 101 6.11 -3.17 -6.60
CA ALA A 101 5.71 -4.41 -7.27
C ALA A 101 6.84 -5.47 -7.34
N ALA A 102 8.12 -5.10 -7.16
CA ALA A 102 9.20 -6.08 -7.10
C ALA A 102 9.05 -7.08 -5.94
N MET A 103 8.35 -6.71 -4.87
CA MET A 103 8.06 -7.57 -3.72
C MET A 103 7.24 -8.82 -4.10
N ILE A 104 6.46 -8.77 -5.19
CA ILE A 104 5.72 -9.93 -5.73
C ILE A 104 6.65 -11.08 -6.10
N ARG A 105 7.88 -10.76 -6.49
CA ARG A 105 8.92 -11.75 -6.89
C ARG A 105 9.72 -12.29 -5.70
N THR A 106 9.51 -11.76 -4.52
CA THR A 106 10.18 -12.14 -3.27
C THR A 106 9.17 -12.24 -2.14
N PRO A 107 8.20 -13.18 -2.23
CA PRO A 107 7.07 -13.26 -1.30
C PRO A 107 7.50 -13.50 0.15
N GLU A 108 8.57 -14.25 0.38
CA GLU A 108 9.10 -14.50 1.72
C GLU A 108 9.58 -13.19 2.37
N LEU A 109 10.31 -12.36 1.62
CA LEU A 109 10.75 -11.05 2.09
C LEU A 109 9.57 -10.10 2.32
N ALA A 110 8.56 -10.16 1.45
CA ALA A 110 7.34 -9.37 1.60
C ALA A 110 6.63 -9.70 2.92
N VAL A 111 6.48 -10.99 3.22
CA VAL A 111 5.92 -11.49 4.48
C VAL A 111 6.74 -11.01 5.68
N GLU A 112 8.06 -11.11 5.60
CA GLU A 112 8.95 -10.65 6.67
C GLU A 112 8.76 -9.16 6.94
N CYS A 113 8.71 -8.31 5.90
CA CYS A 113 8.43 -6.88 6.03
C CYS A 113 7.08 -6.60 6.70
N VAL A 114 6.02 -7.33 6.31
CA VAL A 114 4.69 -7.21 6.93
C VAL A 114 4.74 -7.58 8.41
N ARG A 115 5.37 -8.71 8.75
CA ARG A 115 5.48 -9.20 10.13
C ARG A 115 6.24 -8.24 11.01
N GLU A 116 7.37 -7.74 10.55
CA GLU A 116 8.19 -6.79 11.32
C GLU A 116 7.45 -5.46 11.53
N ALA A 117 6.77 -4.94 10.50
CA ALA A 117 5.90 -3.78 10.65
C ALA A 117 4.79 -4.03 11.69
N LYS A 118 4.08 -5.18 11.62
CA LYS A 118 3.01 -5.53 12.58
C LYS A 118 3.50 -5.69 14.01
N LYS A 119 4.70 -6.22 14.23
CA LYS A 119 5.29 -6.35 15.57
C LYS A 119 5.61 -4.99 16.20
N ALA A 120 6.02 -4.02 15.38
CA ALA A 120 6.51 -2.73 15.84
C ALA A 120 5.40 -1.70 16.12
N THR A 121 4.17 -1.94 15.67
CA THR A 121 3.07 -0.99 15.84
C THR A 121 1.78 -1.67 16.30
N LYS A 122 0.91 -0.90 16.97
CA LYS A 122 -0.48 -1.29 17.26
C LYS A 122 -1.47 -0.81 16.19
N LEU A 123 -1.01 -0.04 15.23
CA LEU A 123 -1.84 0.46 14.14
C LEU A 123 -2.27 -0.69 13.22
N PRO A 124 -3.47 -0.61 12.62
CA PRO A 124 -3.86 -1.53 11.55
C PRO A 124 -2.85 -1.48 10.40
N VAL A 125 -2.38 -2.64 9.96
CA VAL A 125 -1.45 -2.76 8.82
C VAL A 125 -2.20 -3.30 7.61
N SER A 126 -2.15 -2.56 6.51
CA SER A 126 -2.70 -2.94 5.21
C SER A 126 -1.60 -3.08 4.15
N VAL A 127 -1.93 -3.70 3.04
CA VAL A 127 -1.03 -3.83 1.88
C VAL A 127 -1.76 -3.40 0.62
N LYS A 128 -1.08 -2.59 -0.22
CA LYS A 128 -1.54 -2.27 -1.56
C LYS A 128 -0.65 -2.93 -2.60
N THR A 129 -1.23 -3.79 -3.44
CA THR A 129 -0.51 -4.59 -4.42
C THR A 129 -1.17 -4.59 -5.81
N ARG A 130 -0.65 -5.45 -6.71
CA ARG A 130 -1.17 -5.78 -8.03
C ARG A 130 -1.45 -7.27 -8.15
N LEU A 131 -2.10 -7.68 -9.24
CA LEU A 131 -2.39 -9.09 -9.55
C LEU A 131 -1.11 -9.92 -9.65
N GLY A 132 -0.06 -9.37 -10.24
CA GLY A 132 1.20 -10.05 -10.41
C GLY A 132 2.29 -9.09 -10.92
N TYR A 133 3.50 -9.61 -11.09
CA TYR A 133 4.61 -8.89 -11.68
C TYR A 133 4.58 -8.97 -13.21
N THR A 134 4.42 -10.16 -13.76
CA THR A 134 4.49 -10.44 -15.21
C THR A 134 3.19 -11.03 -15.76
N TYR A 135 2.63 -12.04 -15.08
CA TYR A 135 1.47 -12.82 -15.53
C TYR A 135 0.27 -12.60 -14.61
N LEU A 136 -0.94 -12.66 -15.18
CA LEU A 136 -2.18 -12.49 -14.41
C LEU A 136 -2.34 -13.56 -13.34
N GLU A 137 -2.03 -14.80 -13.69
CA GLU A 137 -2.21 -15.98 -12.84
C GLU A 137 -1.40 -15.93 -11.53
N GLU A 138 -0.35 -15.10 -11.48
CA GLU A 138 0.47 -14.92 -10.28
C GLU A 138 -0.35 -14.54 -9.04
N PHE A 139 -1.51 -13.88 -9.21
CA PHE A 139 -2.35 -13.50 -8.07
C PHE A 139 -2.84 -14.71 -7.24
N ARG A 140 -3.01 -15.88 -7.87
CA ARG A 140 -3.47 -17.11 -7.19
C ARG A 140 -2.48 -17.63 -6.16
N GLU A 141 -1.20 -17.31 -6.35
CA GLU A 141 -0.13 -17.65 -5.39
C GLU A 141 0.22 -16.46 -4.50
N TRP A 142 0.27 -15.27 -5.08
CA TRP A 142 0.71 -14.05 -4.42
C TRP A 142 -0.27 -13.51 -3.37
N LEU A 143 -1.56 -13.37 -3.70
CA LEU A 143 -2.53 -12.81 -2.74
C LEU A 143 -2.73 -13.69 -1.50
N PRO A 144 -2.80 -15.04 -1.62
CA PRO A 144 -2.84 -15.93 -0.44
C PRO A 144 -1.68 -15.74 0.53
N VAL A 145 -0.47 -15.44 0.04
CA VAL A 145 0.69 -15.19 0.89
C VAL A 145 0.46 -13.98 1.81
N LEU A 146 -0.09 -12.90 1.27
CA LEU A 146 -0.42 -11.69 2.02
C LEU A 146 -1.62 -11.89 2.96
N LEU A 147 -2.66 -12.57 2.48
CA LEU A 147 -3.88 -12.83 3.26
C LEU A 147 -3.61 -13.65 4.52
N ARG A 148 -2.72 -14.65 4.45
CA ARG A 148 -2.31 -15.47 5.60
C ARG A 148 -1.65 -14.64 6.72
N GLU A 149 -1.19 -13.44 6.44
CA GLU A 149 -0.64 -12.55 7.45
C GLU A 149 -1.73 -11.81 8.25
N ASN A 150 -3.02 -12.04 7.99
CA ASN A 150 -4.15 -11.38 8.67
C ASN A 150 -3.96 -9.86 8.73
N ILE A 151 -3.74 -9.25 7.56
CA ILE A 151 -3.64 -7.80 7.41
C ILE A 151 -5.02 -7.15 7.53
N ALA A 152 -5.08 -5.89 7.97
CA ALA A 152 -6.33 -5.17 8.17
C ALA A 152 -7.09 -4.95 6.85
N ALA A 153 -6.36 -4.66 5.78
CA ALA A 153 -6.93 -4.53 4.44
C ALA A 153 -5.92 -4.94 3.36
N LEU A 154 -6.44 -5.44 2.24
CA LEU A 154 -5.70 -5.72 1.02
C LEU A 154 -6.30 -4.91 -0.12
N THR A 155 -5.51 -3.98 -0.68
CA THR A 155 -5.90 -3.22 -1.88
C THR A 155 -5.25 -3.84 -3.11
N VAL A 156 -6.04 -4.26 -4.08
CA VAL A 156 -5.56 -4.88 -5.32
C VAL A 156 -5.83 -3.98 -6.51
N HIS A 157 -4.77 -3.53 -7.18
CA HIS A 157 -4.88 -2.93 -8.50
C HIS A 157 -5.00 -4.05 -9.53
N LEU A 158 -6.10 -4.06 -10.27
CA LEU A 158 -6.49 -5.15 -11.19
C LEU A 158 -5.66 -5.18 -12.48
N ARG A 159 -4.35 -5.08 -12.35
CA ARG A 159 -3.34 -5.22 -13.42
C ARG A 159 -2.06 -5.81 -12.86
N THR A 160 -1.26 -6.41 -13.74
CA THR A 160 0.12 -6.77 -13.41
C THR A 160 1.04 -5.53 -13.43
N ARG A 161 2.26 -5.67 -12.90
CA ARG A 161 3.31 -4.65 -13.04
C ARG A 161 3.68 -4.42 -14.51
N LYS A 162 3.76 -5.49 -15.31
CA LYS A 162 4.12 -5.44 -16.72
C LYS A 162 3.11 -4.67 -17.57
N GLU A 163 1.85 -4.82 -17.27
CA GLU A 163 0.75 -4.10 -17.95
C GLU A 163 0.74 -2.61 -17.61
N MET A 164 1.17 -2.23 -16.43
CA MET A 164 1.12 -0.84 -15.93
C MET A 164 -0.30 -0.25 -15.97
N SER A 165 -0.61 0.60 -16.96
CA SER A 165 -1.94 1.16 -17.27
C SER A 165 -2.25 1.07 -18.78
N LYS A 166 -1.63 0.12 -19.49
CA LYS A 166 -1.72 0.01 -20.95
C LYS A 166 -2.88 -0.86 -21.43
N VAL A 167 -3.52 -1.58 -20.54
CA VAL A 167 -4.67 -2.45 -20.80
C VAL A 167 -5.80 -2.09 -19.85
N PRO A 168 -7.06 -2.44 -20.10
CA PRO A 168 -8.15 -2.31 -19.13
C PRO A 168 -7.86 -3.06 -17.83
N ALA A 169 -8.44 -2.61 -16.72
CA ALA A 169 -8.38 -3.34 -15.46
C ALA A 169 -9.20 -4.64 -15.55
N HIS A 170 -8.68 -5.72 -14.97
CA HIS A 170 -9.24 -7.08 -15.05
C HIS A 170 -10.35 -7.29 -14.01
N TYR A 171 -11.51 -6.64 -14.21
CA TYR A 171 -12.66 -6.75 -13.29
C TYR A 171 -13.26 -8.15 -13.23
N GLU A 172 -13.09 -8.95 -14.28
CA GLU A 172 -13.54 -10.34 -14.35
C GLU A 172 -12.90 -11.23 -13.28
N LEU A 173 -11.77 -10.83 -12.70
CA LEU A 173 -11.07 -11.57 -11.65
C LEU A 173 -11.57 -11.25 -10.23
N ILE A 174 -12.42 -10.23 -10.06
CA ILE A 174 -12.94 -9.85 -8.74
C ILE A 174 -13.59 -11.01 -7.99
N PRO A 175 -14.49 -11.81 -8.61
CA PRO A 175 -15.14 -12.93 -7.89
C PRO A 175 -14.13 -13.93 -7.31
N GLU A 176 -13.08 -14.27 -8.06
CA GLU A 176 -12.05 -15.20 -7.61
C GLU A 176 -11.20 -14.59 -6.48
N ILE A 177 -10.88 -13.29 -6.56
CA ILE A 177 -10.12 -12.58 -5.50
C ILE A 177 -10.95 -12.51 -4.20
N VAL A 178 -12.25 -12.25 -4.33
CA VAL A 178 -13.17 -12.25 -3.17
C VAL A 178 -13.21 -13.64 -2.53
N GLN A 179 -13.34 -14.70 -3.34
CA GLN A 179 -13.33 -16.08 -2.85
C GLN A 179 -12.04 -16.39 -2.09
N LEU A 180 -10.87 -16.07 -2.64
CA LEU A 180 -9.58 -16.27 -1.97
C LEU A 180 -9.51 -15.56 -0.62
N ARG A 181 -10.00 -14.30 -0.55
CA ARG A 181 -10.05 -13.55 0.70
C ARG A 181 -10.99 -14.21 1.71
N ASP A 182 -12.19 -14.60 1.29
CA ASP A 182 -13.21 -15.18 2.18
C ASP A 182 -12.76 -16.53 2.76
N GLU A 183 -12.05 -17.34 1.96
CA GLU A 183 -11.51 -18.64 2.39
C GLU A 183 -10.31 -18.49 3.34
N ILE A 184 -9.43 -17.51 3.10
CA ILE A 184 -8.14 -17.43 3.80
C ILE A 184 -8.18 -16.43 4.98
N ALA A 185 -8.81 -15.27 4.79
CA ALA A 185 -8.80 -14.18 5.75
C ALA A 185 -10.10 -13.35 5.68
N PRO A 186 -11.25 -13.90 6.10
CA PRO A 186 -12.55 -13.24 5.99
C PRO A 186 -12.62 -11.90 6.75
N GLY A 187 -11.74 -11.70 7.73
CA GLY A 187 -11.62 -10.44 8.46
C GLY A 187 -10.85 -9.33 7.75
N THR A 188 -10.09 -9.67 6.69
CA THR A 188 -9.34 -8.68 5.89
C THR A 188 -10.28 -7.92 4.97
N LYS A 189 -10.27 -6.60 5.05
CA LYS A 189 -11.04 -5.76 4.11
C LYS A 189 -10.41 -5.82 2.72
N LEU A 190 -11.19 -6.14 1.70
CA LEU A 190 -10.74 -6.12 0.31
C LEU A 190 -11.12 -4.80 -0.34
N VAL A 191 -10.15 -4.14 -0.96
CA VAL A 191 -10.33 -2.92 -1.74
C VAL A 191 -9.82 -3.14 -3.15
N ILE A 192 -10.65 -2.83 -4.13
CA ILE A 192 -10.30 -2.94 -5.54
C ILE A 192 -10.07 -1.54 -6.11
N ASN A 193 -9.04 -1.39 -6.94
CA ASN A 193 -8.84 -0.15 -7.69
C ASN A 193 -8.32 -0.40 -9.11
N GLY A 194 -8.51 0.62 -9.95
CA GLY A 194 -8.14 0.64 -11.37
C GLY A 194 -9.34 1.00 -12.24
N ASP A 195 -9.23 2.05 -13.05
CA ASP A 195 -10.20 2.49 -14.06
C ASP A 195 -11.63 2.79 -13.56
N ILE A 196 -11.87 2.97 -12.26
CA ILE A 196 -13.17 3.38 -11.74
C ILE A 196 -13.39 4.85 -12.13
N LYS A 197 -14.38 5.11 -13.00
CA LYS A 197 -14.65 6.42 -13.58
C LYS A 197 -15.86 7.12 -12.95
N ASP A 198 -16.81 6.35 -12.44
CA ASP A 198 -18.06 6.85 -11.87
C ASP A 198 -18.60 5.90 -10.79
N LEU A 199 -19.64 6.37 -10.08
CA LEU A 199 -20.29 5.61 -9.00
C LEU A 199 -21.06 4.38 -9.49
N GLN A 200 -21.35 4.25 -10.79
CA GLN A 200 -22.04 3.08 -11.34
C GLN A 200 -21.11 1.87 -11.46
N GLN A 201 -19.80 2.11 -11.40
CA GLN A 201 -18.76 1.07 -11.46
C GLN A 201 -18.34 0.58 -10.06
N VAL A 202 -18.92 1.13 -9.01
CA VAL A 202 -18.67 0.77 -7.61
C VAL A 202 -19.81 -0.12 -7.10
#